data_bff3d186a1c708cb519ccdab3625ecfc
#
_entry.id   bff3d186a1c708cb519ccdab3625ecfc
#
_cell.length_a   1.000
_cell.length_b   1.000
_cell.length_c   1.000
_cell.angle_alpha   90.00
_cell.angle_beta   90.00
_cell.angle_gamma   90.00
#
_symmetry.space_group_name_H-M   'P 1'
#
loop_
_entity.id
_entity.type
_entity.pdbx_description
1 polymer ?
#
loop_
_entity_poly.entity_id
_entity_poly.type
_entity_poly.pdbx_seq_one_letter_code
_entity_poly.pdbx_strand_id
1 'polypeptide(L)'
;MPKGSEQLTKARIEEIIDACACLYEKMGFKDITIRDIGEKTSFTRTSIYNYFQTKEEIFLGLLEREYRAWTGDLKEIAESHETMSSDQFADAMAHALEKRGCMLKLLSMNLYDMEGNSRIENLVAFKKVYADSMRAITCCLKKFFPHMTEQDVQEFLYAIYPFLFGIYPYTTATEKQKKAMEIANIDYVPYSIYEIT
;
A
#
# COMPACT_ATOMS: atom_id res chain seq x y z
N MET A 1 12.64 -3.68 -28.89
CA MET A 1 11.45 -4.58 -28.93
C MET A 1 10.30 -3.86 -29.61
N PRO A 2 9.43 -4.56 -30.39
CA PRO A 2 8.26 -3.92 -30.98
C PRO A 2 7.31 -3.40 -29.90
N LYS A 3 6.76 -2.19 -30.06
CA LYS A 3 5.81 -1.56 -29.12
C LYS A 3 4.65 -2.47 -28.65
N GLY A 4 4.18 -3.37 -29.50
CA GLY A 4 3.13 -4.34 -29.15
C GLY A 4 3.53 -5.40 -28.11
N SER A 5 4.81 -5.77 -28.04
CA SER A 5 5.34 -6.73 -27.04
C SER A 5 5.38 -6.11 -25.63
N GLU A 6 5.70 -4.82 -25.53
CA GLU A 6 5.83 -4.10 -24.27
C GLU A 6 4.45 -3.82 -23.63
N GLN A 7 3.48 -3.43 -24.45
CA GLN A 7 2.08 -3.24 -24.00
C GLN A 7 1.46 -4.56 -23.53
N LEU A 8 1.69 -5.66 -24.24
CA LEU A 8 1.19 -6.98 -23.85
C LEU A 8 1.83 -7.44 -22.53
N THR A 9 3.15 -7.21 -22.36
CA THR A 9 3.87 -7.53 -21.12
C THR A 9 3.26 -6.78 -19.95
N LYS A 10 3.02 -5.48 -20.10
CA LYS A 10 2.40 -4.64 -19.07
C LYS A 10 0.98 -5.11 -18.73
N ALA A 11 0.16 -5.40 -19.72
CA ALA A 11 -1.20 -5.88 -19.50
C ALA A 11 -1.23 -7.21 -18.73
N ARG A 12 -0.31 -8.13 -19.00
CA ARG A 12 -0.20 -9.40 -18.27
C ARG A 12 0.28 -9.22 -16.83
N ILE A 13 1.21 -8.32 -16.58
CA ILE A 13 1.66 -7.97 -15.23
C ILE A 13 0.48 -7.43 -14.43
N GLU A 14 -0.30 -6.50 -14.98
CA GLU A 14 -1.49 -5.95 -14.33
C GLU A 14 -2.54 -7.04 -14.04
N GLU A 15 -2.80 -7.94 -14.99
CA GLU A 15 -3.73 -9.06 -14.78
C GLU A 15 -3.29 -9.99 -13.64
N ILE A 16 -1.97 -10.26 -13.50
CA ILE A 16 -1.45 -11.05 -12.36
C ILE A 16 -1.65 -10.30 -11.04
N ILE A 17 -1.38 -9.01 -11.02
CA ILE A 17 -1.54 -8.18 -9.82
C ILE A 17 -3.04 -8.04 -9.45
N ASP A 18 -3.95 -7.92 -10.42
CA ASP A 18 -5.40 -7.90 -10.20
C ASP A 18 -5.90 -9.21 -9.58
N ALA A 19 -5.44 -10.35 -10.13
CA ALA A 19 -5.76 -11.65 -9.59
C ALA A 19 -5.26 -11.81 -8.14
N CYS A 20 -4.05 -11.35 -7.85
CA CYS A 20 -3.47 -11.33 -6.50
C CYS A 20 -4.31 -10.45 -5.55
N ALA A 21 -4.67 -9.24 -5.96
CA ALA A 21 -5.47 -8.32 -5.16
C ALA A 21 -6.83 -8.92 -4.79
N CYS A 22 -7.53 -9.48 -5.78
CA CYS A 22 -8.84 -10.14 -5.59
C CYS A 22 -8.77 -11.32 -4.59
N LEU A 23 -7.70 -12.10 -4.62
CA LEU A 23 -7.50 -13.19 -3.65
C LEU A 23 -7.18 -12.63 -2.26
N TYR A 24 -6.33 -11.59 -2.18
CA TYR A 24 -5.89 -11.02 -0.92
C TYR A 24 -6.99 -10.30 -0.13
N GLU A 25 -8.08 -9.90 -0.77
CA GLU A 25 -9.28 -9.41 -0.09
C GLU A 25 -9.90 -10.47 0.83
N LYS A 26 -9.83 -11.75 0.43
CA LYS A 26 -10.55 -12.86 1.06
C LYS A 26 -9.66 -13.85 1.79
N MET A 27 -8.38 -13.85 1.47
CA MET A 27 -7.40 -14.83 1.95
C MET A 27 -6.21 -14.13 2.61
N GLY A 28 -5.53 -14.84 3.51
CA GLY A 28 -4.26 -14.41 4.06
C GLY A 28 -3.10 -14.56 3.06
N PHE A 29 -2.06 -13.77 3.23
CA PHE A 29 -0.84 -13.85 2.42
C PHE A 29 -0.26 -15.29 2.35
N LYS A 30 -0.26 -16.01 3.48
CA LYS A 30 0.29 -17.36 3.57
C LYS A 30 -0.51 -18.39 2.80
N ASP A 31 -1.82 -18.17 2.67
CA ASP A 31 -2.75 -19.10 2.05
C ASP A 31 -2.80 -18.96 0.53
N ILE A 32 -2.35 -17.83 -0.01
CA ILE A 32 -2.31 -17.56 -1.46
C ILE A 32 -1.04 -18.15 -2.06
N THR A 33 -1.21 -18.90 -3.15
CA THR A 33 -0.10 -19.47 -3.94
C THR A 33 -0.09 -18.90 -5.37
N ILE A 34 1.03 -19.04 -6.08
CA ILE A 34 1.11 -18.69 -7.52
C ILE A 34 0.10 -19.52 -8.33
N ARG A 35 -0.26 -20.72 -7.87
CA ARG A 35 -1.29 -21.53 -8.52
C ARG A 35 -2.64 -20.85 -8.44
N ASP A 36 -3.05 -20.40 -7.26
CA ASP A 36 -4.34 -19.74 -7.06
C ASP A 36 -4.44 -18.46 -7.89
N ILE A 37 -3.35 -17.68 -7.95
CA ILE A 37 -3.24 -16.50 -8.81
C ILE A 37 -3.40 -16.90 -10.27
N GLY A 38 -2.71 -17.97 -10.72
CA GLY A 38 -2.79 -18.46 -12.09
C GLY A 38 -4.18 -18.93 -12.49
N GLU A 39 -4.95 -19.50 -11.57
CA GLU A 39 -6.34 -19.91 -11.83
C GLU A 39 -7.31 -18.74 -12.05
N LYS A 40 -6.88 -17.52 -11.71
CA LYS A 40 -7.63 -16.27 -11.92
C LYS A 40 -7.16 -15.46 -13.14
N THR A 41 -6.10 -15.89 -13.83
CA THR A 41 -5.58 -15.21 -15.02
C THR A 41 -6.03 -15.93 -16.31
N SER A 42 -6.01 -15.21 -17.43
CA SER A 42 -6.36 -15.73 -18.76
C SER A 42 -5.27 -16.63 -19.37
N PHE A 43 -4.13 -16.82 -18.70
CA PHE A 43 -2.99 -17.60 -19.19
C PHE A 43 -2.47 -18.58 -18.14
N THR A 44 -1.60 -19.50 -18.54
CA THR A 44 -1.16 -20.61 -17.70
C THR A 44 -0.26 -20.14 -16.55
N ARG A 45 -0.31 -20.86 -15.41
CA ARG A 45 0.60 -20.67 -14.28
C ARG A 45 2.07 -20.57 -14.72
N THR A 46 2.51 -21.40 -15.66
CA THR A 46 3.89 -21.40 -16.16
C THR A 46 4.26 -20.06 -16.78
N SER A 47 3.29 -19.37 -17.39
CA SER A 47 3.51 -18.04 -17.97
C SER A 47 3.76 -16.95 -16.94
N ILE A 48 3.27 -17.11 -15.69
CA ILE A 48 3.50 -16.16 -14.59
C ILE A 48 5.00 -16.06 -14.29
N TYR A 49 5.72 -17.18 -14.32
CA TYR A 49 7.16 -17.21 -14.05
C TYR A 49 8.02 -16.44 -15.06
N ASN A 50 7.45 -16.02 -16.20
CA ASN A 50 8.12 -15.11 -17.11
C ASN A 50 8.17 -13.66 -16.56
N TYR A 51 7.34 -13.33 -15.59
CA TYR A 51 7.20 -11.99 -15.00
C TYR A 51 7.65 -11.94 -13.54
N PHE A 52 7.22 -12.91 -12.75
CA PHE A 52 7.47 -12.99 -11.31
C PHE A 52 8.03 -14.36 -10.93
N GLN A 53 9.12 -14.39 -10.17
CA GLN A 53 9.76 -15.64 -9.74
C GLN A 53 9.13 -16.19 -8.47
N THR A 54 8.62 -15.32 -7.60
CA THR A 54 8.01 -15.67 -6.32
C THR A 54 6.65 -14.99 -6.17
N LYS A 55 5.83 -15.48 -5.24
CA LYS A 55 4.58 -14.79 -4.92
C LYS A 55 4.85 -13.44 -4.24
N GLU A 56 5.93 -13.36 -3.50
CA GLU A 56 6.38 -12.15 -2.82
C GLU A 56 6.64 -11.01 -3.81
N GLU A 57 7.20 -11.32 -4.99
CA GLU A 57 7.35 -10.34 -6.07
C GLU A 57 6.00 -9.84 -6.62
N ILE A 58 4.99 -10.72 -6.69
CA ILE A 58 3.64 -10.33 -7.12
C ILE A 58 3.02 -9.38 -6.07
N PHE A 59 3.14 -9.74 -4.80
CA PHE A 59 2.67 -8.90 -3.70
C PHE A 59 3.43 -7.58 -3.58
N LEU A 60 4.74 -7.58 -3.86
CA LEU A 60 5.53 -6.34 -3.93
C LEU A 60 5.04 -5.45 -5.09
N GLY A 61 4.71 -6.03 -6.24
CA GLY A 61 4.08 -5.33 -7.36
C GLY A 61 2.70 -4.75 -7.00
N LEU A 62 1.90 -5.49 -6.22
CA LEU A 62 0.63 -4.99 -5.69
C LEU A 62 0.86 -3.80 -4.75
N LEU A 63 1.81 -3.89 -3.83
CA LEU A 63 2.17 -2.80 -2.94
C LEU A 63 2.68 -1.58 -3.71
N GLU A 64 3.49 -1.78 -4.75
CA GLU A 64 3.94 -0.71 -5.65
C GLU A 64 2.76 0.02 -6.31
N ARG A 65 1.75 -0.72 -6.80
CA ARG A 65 0.53 -0.17 -7.38
C ARG A 65 -0.26 0.66 -6.37
N GLU A 66 -0.42 0.16 -5.17
CA GLU A 66 -1.11 0.87 -4.08
C GLU A 66 -0.41 2.18 -3.70
N TYR A 67 0.93 2.16 -3.60
CA TYR A 67 1.72 3.37 -3.35
C TYR A 67 1.61 4.39 -4.48
N ARG A 68 1.57 3.95 -5.75
CA ARG A 68 1.34 4.84 -6.90
C ARG A 68 -0.02 5.52 -6.82
N ALA A 69 -1.05 4.76 -6.46
CA ALA A 69 -2.39 5.28 -6.30
C ALA A 69 -2.47 6.29 -5.16
N TRP A 70 -1.88 5.97 -3.99
CA TRP A 70 -1.79 6.92 -2.88
C TRP A 70 -1.00 8.19 -3.23
N THR A 71 0.12 8.03 -3.93
CA THR A 71 0.89 9.19 -4.44
C THR A 71 0.06 10.06 -5.37
N GLY A 72 -0.83 9.46 -6.16
CA GLY A 72 -1.81 10.17 -6.97
C GLY A 72 -2.78 11.01 -6.12
N ASP A 73 -3.37 10.40 -5.08
CA ASP A 73 -4.26 11.10 -4.15
C ASP A 73 -3.55 12.30 -3.48
N LEU A 74 -2.29 12.12 -3.05
CA LEU A 74 -1.49 13.22 -2.45
C LEU A 74 -1.22 14.36 -3.43
N LYS A 75 -0.95 14.05 -4.69
CA LYS A 75 -0.78 15.07 -5.75
C LYS A 75 -2.07 15.80 -6.03
N GLU A 76 -3.19 15.10 -6.08
CA GLU A 76 -4.51 15.69 -6.25
C GLU A 76 -4.83 16.66 -5.10
N ILE A 77 -4.52 16.30 -3.85
CA ILE A 77 -4.66 17.19 -2.69
C ILE A 77 -3.83 18.46 -2.91
N ALA A 78 -2.56 18.32 -3.35
CA ALA A 78 -1.69 19.46 -3.59
C ALA A 78 -2.17 20.35 -4.76
N GLU A 79 -2.74 19.76 -5.80
CA GLU A 79 -3.18 20.47 -7.01
C GLU A 79 -4.53 21.15 -6.84
N SER A 80 -5.45 20.55 -6.08
CA SER A 80 -6.83 21.02 -5.93
C SER A 80 -7.02 22.11 -4.85
N HIS A 81 -6.00 22.39 -4.03
CA HIS A 81 -6.09 23.38 -2.95
C HIS A 81 -4.95 24.38 -3.04
N GLU A 82 -5.25 25.68 -2.90
CA GLU A 82 -4.23 26.73 -2.80
C GLU A 82 -3.64 26.80 -1.38
N THR A 83 -4.45 26.66 -0.36
CA THR A 83 -4.09 26.66 1.05
C THR A 83 -4.92 25.65 1.81
N MET A 84 -4.40 25.10 2.89
CA MET A 84 -5.13 24.23 3.82
C MET A 84 -4.73 24.56 5.26
N SER A 85 -5.69 24.45 6.19
CA SER A 85 -5.38 24.37 7.62
C SER A 85 -4.85 22.97 7.97
N SER A 86 -4.28 22.80 9.16
CA SER A 86 -3.85 21.48 9.65
C SER A 86 -5.00 20.48 9.69
N ASP A 87 -6.19 20.91 10.13
CA ASP A 87 -7.36 20.05 10.21
C ASP A 87 -7.86 19.63 8.82
N GLN A 88 -7.87 20.56 7.85
CA GLN A 88 -8.22 20.24 6.48
C GLN A 88 -7.22 19.28 5.83
N PHE A 89 -5.93 19.45 6.10
CA PHE A 89 -4.92 18.55 5.59
C PHE A 89 -4.99 17.17 6.22
N ALA A 90 -5.22 17.10 7.54
CA ALA A 90 -5.44 15.83 8.26
C ALA A 90 -6.66 15.08 7.69
N ASP A 91 -7.78 15.78 7.51
CA ASP A 91 -9.01 15.22 6.91
C ASP A 91 -8.76 14.66 5.51
N ALA A 92 -8.10 15.42 4.64
CA ALA A 92 -7.77 14.98 3.28
C ALA A 92 -6.81 13.76 3.28
N MET A 93 -5.84 13.74 4.18
CA MET A 93 -4.92 12.59 4.37
C MET A 93 -5.68 11.36 4.86
N ALA A 94 -6.59 11.51 5.81
CA ALA A 94 -7.41 10.42 6.34
C ALA A 94 -8.29 9.81 5.25
N HIS A 95 -8.96 10.62 4.45
CA HIS A 95 -9.73 10.16 3.29
C HIS A 95 -8.87 9.49 2.21
N ALA A 96 -7.65 9.98 1.97
CA ALA A 96 -6.72 9.35 1.03
C ALA A 96 -6.27 7.96 1.54
N LEU A 97 -6.01 7.81 2.85
CA LEU A 97 -5.58 6.54 3.45
C LEU A 97 -6.74 5.54 3.59
N GLU A 98 -7.95 5.99 3.83
CA GLU A 98 -9.14 5.13 3.92
C GLU A 98 -9.33 4.29 2.65
N LYS A 99 -9.02 4.85 1.49
CA LYS A 99 -9.06 4.14 0.19
C LYS A 99 -7.93 3.09 0.05
N ARG A 100 -6.95 3.06 0.95
CA ARG A 100 -5.70 2.29 0.84
C ARG A 100 -5.59 1.15 1.85
N GLY A 101 -6.73 0.55 2.24
CA GLY A 101 -6.76 -0.57 3.19
C GLY A 101 -5.86 -1.74 2.76
N CYS A 102 -5.77 -2.04 1.46
CA CYS A 102 -4.88 -3.07 0.91
C CYS A 102 -3.40 -2.72 1.16
N MET A 103 -2.99 -1.47 0.88
CA MET A 103 -1.63 -0.98 1.16
C MET A 103 -1.28 -1.14 2.64
N LEU A 104 -2.15 -0.64 3.52
CA LEU A 104 -1.93 -0.68 4.96
C LEU A 104 -1.85 -2.10 5.50
N LYS A 105 -2.68 -3.02 4.99
CA LYS A 105 -2.63 -4.45 5.31
C LYS A 105 -1.28 -5.07 4.89
N LEU A 106 -0.82 -4.80 3.67
CA LEU A 106 0.46 -5.30 3.17
C LEU A 106 1.64 -4.79 4.00
N LEU A 107 1.65 -3.50 4.34
CA LEU A 107 2.70 -2.88 5.15
C LEU A 107 2.79 -3.52 6.53
N SER A 108 1.67 -3.66 7.23
CA SER A 108 1.65 -4.15 8.60
C SER A 108 1.93 -5.66 8.72
N MET A 109 1.59 -6.44 7.69
CA MET A 109 1.58 -7.91 7.80
C MET A 109 2.71 -8.60 7.06
N ASN A 110 3.23 -8.04 5.96
CA ASN A 110 4.00 -8.83 5.00
C ASN A 110 5.22 -8.12 4.39
N LEU A 111 5.55 -6.89 4.76
CA LEU A 111 6.59 -6.13 4.09
C LEU A 111 7.95 -6.85 4.08
N TYR A 112 8.40 -7.36 5.21
CA TYR A 112 9.70 -8.05 5.32
C TYR A 112 9.77 -9.30 4.45
N ASP A 113 8.68 -10.08 4.39
CA ASP A 113 8.62 -11.27 3.53
C ASP A 113 8.71 -10.88 2.04
N MET A 114 7.99 -9.84 1.64
CA MET A 114 8.01 -9.34 0.26
C MET A 114 9.40 -8.81 -0.14
N GLU A 115 10.01 -7.98 0.68
CA GLU A 115 11.34 -7.42 0.40
C GLU A 115 12.44 -8.49 0.41
N GLY A 116 12.41 -9.39 1.39
CA GLY A 116 13.42 -10.43 1.57
C GLY A 116 13.42 -11.50 0.48
N ASN A 117 12.27 -11.75 -0.15
CA ASN A 117 12.10 -12.82 -1.15
C ASN A 117 11.86 -12.28 -2.58
N SER A 118 12.14 -11.00 -2.83
CA SER A 118 12.07 -10.39 -4.15
C SER A 118 13.47 -10.15 -4.73
N ARG A 119 13.56 -10.22 -6.06
CA ARG A 119 14.79 -9.81 -6.76
C ARG A 119 15.08 -8.34 -6.53
N ILE A 120 16.37 -7.99 -6.54
CA ILE A 120 16.83 -6.63 -6.26
C ILE A 120 16.23 -5.60 -7.24
N GLU A 121 16.01 -5.97 -8.50
CA GLU A 121 15.43 -5.08 -9.51
C GLU A 121 14.00 -4.68 -9.15
N ASN A 122 13.19 -5.63 -8.68
CA ASN A 122 11.81 -5.38 -8.23
C ASN A 122 11.80 -4.54 -6.94
N LEU A 123 12.71 -4.84 -6.01
CA LEU A 123 12.86 -4.06 -4.79
C LEU A 123 13.28 -2.61 -5.08
N VAL A 124 14.22 -2.41 -6.01
CA VAL A 124 14.62 -1.06 -6.46
C VAL A 124 13.46 -0.30 -7.10
N ALA A 125 12.64 -0.98 -7.94
CA ALA A 125 11.45 -0.39 -8.54
C ALA A 125 10.47 0.08 -7.46
N PHE A 126 10.17 -0.77 -6.48
CA PHE A 126 9.33 -0.43 -5.34
C PHE A 126 9.90 0.75 -4.52
N LYS A 127 11.21 0.73 -4.18
CA LYS A 127 11.83 1.82 -3.41
C LYS A 127 11.78 3.18 -4.13
N LYS A 128 11.78 3.20 -5.46
CA LYS A 128 11.56 4.43 -6.24
C LYS A 128 10.15 4.98 -6.03
N VAL A 129 9.14 4.11 -6.09
CA VAL A 129 7.73 4.51 -5.88
C VAL A 129 7.49 4.93 -4.42
N TYR A 130 8.09 4.23 -3.47
CA TYR A 130 8.10 4.64 -2.06
C TYR A 130 8.70 6.05 -1.89
N ALA A 131 9.84 6.34 -2.52
CA ALA A 131 10.45 7.67 -2.49
C ALA A 131 9.57 8.73 -3.19
N ASP A 132 8.81 8.36 -4.24
CA ASP A 132 7.85 9.27 -4.88
C ASP A 132 6.73 9.67 -3.91
N SER A 133 6.22 8.77 -3.09
CA SER A 133 5.23 9.09 -2.07
C SER A 133 5.78 10.06 -1.00
N MET A 134 7.04 9.86 -0.57
CA MET A 134 7.70 10.80 0.35
C MET A 134 7.81 12.20 -0.26
N ARG A 135 8.17 12.30 -1.55
CA ARG A 135 8.23 13.57 -2.27
C ARG A 135 6.87 14.25 -2.38
N ALA A 136 5.80 13.46 -2.60
CA ALA A 136 4.45 14.00 -2.67
C ALA A 136 4.00 14.58 -1.31
N ILE A 137 4.23 13.89 -0.20
CA ILE A 137 3.96 14.43 1.15
C ILE A 137 4.78 15.69 1.39
N THR A 138 6.09 15.66 1.10
CA THR A 138 6.95 16.83 1.25
C THR A 138 6.43 18.04 0.46
N CYS A 139 5.94 17.81 -0.76
CA CYS A 139 5.35 18.85 -1.60
C CYS A 139 4.11 19.47 -0.94
N CYS A 140 3.20 18.63 -0.41
CA CYS A 140 2.02 19.10 0.33
C CYS A 140 2.41 19.93 1.56
N LEU A 141 3.34 19.43 2.36
CA LEU A 141 3.79 20.12 3.58
C LEU A 141 4.39 21.48 3.27
N LYS A 142 5.31 21.55 2.28
CA LYS A 142 5.93 22.83 1.88
C LYS A 142 4.92 23.82 1.26
N LYS A 143 3.90 23.33 0.57
CA LYS A 143 2.85 24.17 0.01
C LYS A 143 1.94 24.73 1.08
N PHE A 144 1.39 23.87 1.95
CA PHE A 144 0.36 24.28 2.89
C PHE A 144 0.91 24.85 4.20
N PHE A 145 2.14 24.46 4.56
CA PHE A 145 2.80 24.87 5.82
C PHE A 145 4.19 25.46 5.53
N PRO A 146 4.26 26.63 4.86
CA PRO A 146 5.53 27.21 4.40
C PRO A 146 6.47 27.63 5.54
N HIS A 147 5.99 27.63 6.79
CA HIS A 147 6.81 27.92 7.97
C HIS A 147 7.54 26.69 8.54
N MET A 148 7.20 25.48 8.07
CA MET A 148 7.92 24.26 8.44
C MET A 148 9.35 24.30 7.95
N THR A 149 10.28 24.02 8.84
CA THR A 149 11.70 23.83 8.50
C THR A 149 11.92 22.48 7.80
N GLU A 150 13.06 22.27 7.19
CA GLU A 150 13.42 20.95 6.63
C GLU A 150 13.42 19.86 7.73
N GLN A 151 13.77 20.23 8.96
CA GLN A 151 13.72 19.31 10.10
C GLN A 151 12.27 18.93 10.46
N ASP A 152 11.34 19.90 10.51
CA ASP A 152 9.93 19.61 10.79
C ASP A 152 9.33 18.67 9.74
N VAL A 153 9.66 18.89 8.46
CA VAL A 153 9.23 17.99 7.36
C VAL A 153 9.81 16.60 7.56
N GLN A 154 11.07 16.49 7.93
CA GLN A 154 11.70 15.20 8.19
C GLN A 154 11.07 14.48 9.39
N GLU A 155 10.79 15.19 10.46
CA GLU A 155 10.12 14.66 11.65
C GLU A 155 8.70 14.17 11.32
N PHE A 156 7.95 14.91 10.52
CA PHE A 156 6.65 14.47 10.03
C PHE A 156 6.75 13.16 9.24
N LEU A 157 7.70 13.05 8.32
CA LEU A 157 7.91 11.82 7.55
C LEU A 157 8.26 10.64 8.47
N TYR A 158 9.11 10.85 9.48
CA TYR A 158 9.45 9.81 10.46
C TYR A 158 8.31 9.47 11.44
N ALA A 159 7.30 10.30 11.54
CA ALA A 159 6.08 9.99 12.28
C ALA A 159 5.07 9.23 11.43
N ILE A 160 4.76 9.73 10.21
CA ILE A 160 3.69 9.18 9.38
C ILE A 160 4.02 7.79 8.84
N TYR A 161 5.25 7.53 8.36
CA TYR A 161 5.58 6.23 7.77
C TYR A 161 5.50 5.08 8.78
N PRO A 162 6.09 5.14 9.99
CA PRO A 162 5.86 4.13 11.03
C PRO A 162 4.40 3.98 11.43
N PHE A 163 3.62 5.07 11.46
CA PHE A 163 2.20 5.03 11.70
C PHE A 163 1.45 4.19 10.66
N LEU A 164 1.78 4.34 9.35
CA LEU A 164 1.18 3.53 8.28
C LEU A 164 1.42 2.03 8.47
N PHE A 165 2.55 1.62 9.06
CA PHE A 165 2.83 0.23 9.38
C PHE A 165 1.99 -0.30 10.53
N GLY A 166 1.57 0.56 11.44
CA GLY A 166 0.84 0.17 12.65
C GLY A 166 -0.68 0.27 12.57
N ILE A 167 -1.23 1.11 11.70
CA ILE A 167 -2.66 1.48 11.71
C ILE A 167 -3.59 0.28 11.42
N TYR A 168 -3.28 -0.57 10.45
CA TYR A 168 -4.19 -1.62 9.98
C TYR A 168 -4.64 -2.60 11.08
N PRO A 169 -3.77 -3.13 11.95
CA PRO A 169 -4.18 -4.04 13.03
C PRO A 169 -5.15 -3.41 14.05
N TYR A 170 -5.17 -2.09 14.17
CA TYR A 170 -6.09 -1.38 15.08
C TYR A 170 -7.46 -1.13 14.46
N THR A 171 -7.55 -1.18 13.12
CA THR A 171 -8.81 -0.97 12.39
C THR A 171 -9.49 -2.28 11.99
N THR A 172 -8.78 -3.41 12.08
CA THR A 172 -9.28 -4.71 11.61
C THR A 172 -8.88 -5.83 12.56
N ALA A 173 -9.80 -6.24 13.41
CA ALA A 173 -9.63 -7.40 14.28
C ALA A 173 -10.33 -8.63 13.69
N THR A 174 -9.65 -9.77 13.71
CA THR A 174 -10.26 -11.07 13.36
C THR A 174 -11.26 -11.51 14.42
N GLU A 175 -12.22 -12.36 14.07
CA GLU A 175 -13.19 -12.92 15.02
C GLU A 175 -12.50 -13.62 16.21
N LYS A 176 -11.38 -14.30 15.95
CA LYS A 176 -10.57 -14.91 17.01
C LYS A 176 -9.98 -13.87 17.97
N GLN A 177 -9.51 -12.74 17.46
CA GLN A 177 -8.99 -11.64 18.28
C GLN A 177 -10.10 -10.98 19.10
N LYS A 178 -11.25 -10.68 18.49
CA LYS A 178 -12.41 -10.12 19.18
C LYS A 178 -12.84 -11.02 20.36
N LYS A 179 -12.98 -12.33 20.10
CA LYS A 179 -13.32 -13.30 21.15
C LYS A 179 -12.27 -13.37 22.26
N ALA A 180 -10.99 -13.29 21.91
CA ALA A 180 -9.92 -13.29 22.91
C ALA A 180 -9.94 -12.01 23.78
N MET A 181 -10.21 -10.85 23.19
CA MET A 181 -10.36 -9.59 23.92
C MET A 181 -11.58 -9.62 24.85
N GLU A 182 -12.71 -10.15 24.38
CA GLU A 182 -13.92 -10.35 25.19
C GLU A 182 -13.62 -11.22 26.45
N ILE A 183 -12.96 -12.37 26.26
CA ILE A 183 -12.58 -13.27 27.36
C ILE A 183 -11.60 -12.59 28.33
N ALA A 184 -10.71 -11.76 27.80
CA ALA A 184 -9.72 -11.01 28.59
C ALA A 184 -10.29 -9.73 29.24
N ASN A 185 -11.59 -9.45 29.08
CA ASN A 185 -12.25 -8.22 29.52
C ASN A 185 -11.56 -6.94 29.03
N ILE A 186 -11.13 -6.95 27.76
CA ILE A 186 -10.58 -5.77 27.09
C ILE A 186 -11.69 -5.15 26.26
N ASP A 187 -12.00 -3.88 26.54
CA ASP A 187 -12.93 -3.11 25.72
C ASP A 187 -12.30 -2.82 24.35
N TYR A 188 -12.82 -3.46 23.31
CA TYR A 188 -12.41 -3.22 21.93
C TYR A 188 -13.39 -2.26 21.26
N VAL A 189 -12.90 -1.06 20.95
CA VAL A 189 -13.62 -0.09 20.15
C VAL A 189 -13.07 -0.16 18.72
N PRO A 190 -13.86 -0.57 17.73
CA PRO A 190 -13.41 -0.58 16.34
C PRO A 190 -13.35 0.86 15.82
N TYR A 191 -12.20 1.28 15.33
CA TYR A 191 -12.03 2.54 14.61
C TYR A 191 -11.83 2.24 13.13
N SER A 192 -12.35 3.11 12.26
CA SER A 192 -12.02 3.11 10.82
C SER A 192 -10.61 3.67 10.60
N ILE A 193 -10.05 3.45 9.42
CA ILE A 193 -8.78 4.07 9.03
C ILE A 193 -8.89 5.60 9.10
N TYR A 194 -10.03 6.15 8.68
CA TYR A 194 -10.29 7.59 8.74
C TYR A 194 -10.25 8.12 10.18
N GLU A 195 -10.97 7.47 11.11
CA GLU A 195 -11.07 7.94 12.50
C GLU A 195 -9.74 7.88 13.28
N ILE A 196 -8.83 6.98 12.90
CA ILE A 196 -7.55 6.83 13.60
C ILE A 196 -6.43 7.66 12.95
N THR A 197 -6.65 8.13 11.71
CA THR A 197 -5.71 9.00 10.99
C THR A 197 -5.93 10.46 11.33
#